data_a4b465a2e31bf5c8c29e6c08a17a8769
#
_entry.id   a4b465a2e31bf5c8c29e6c08a17a8769
#
_cell.length_a   1.000
_cell.length_b   1.000
_cell.length_c   1.000
_cell.angle_alpha   90.00
_cell.angle_beta   90.00
_cell.angle_gamma   90.00
#
_symmetry.space_group_name_H-M   'P 1'
#
loop_
_entity.id
_entity.type
_entity.pdbx_description
1 polymer ?
#
loop_
_entity_poly.entity_id
_entity_poly.type
_entity_poly.pdbx_seq_one_letter_code
_entity_poly.pdbx_strand_id
1 'polypeptide(L)'
;MPLISMRQLLDHAAEHGYGVPAFNVNNMEQIKAIMEAAQKTKSPVILQGSAGARKYAGEPFLRHLVAAAVEAYPDLPIVMHQDHGASPDVCMGAIRSGFTSVMMDGSLKDDAKTPADYGYNVAVTHKVVGFAHAIGVSVEAELGCLGSLETLAGDKEDGHGAEGKLTREQLLTDPDEAARFVDETQCDALAIAIGTSHGAYKFKQQPTGDVLAIGRIKAIHRRLPNTHLVMHGSSSVPQRLLEEIRCYGGDIRETYGVPVAEIREGIRHGVRKVNIDTDIRLAMTAAMRRIMKKNSHEFDPRKFLQAAMDETQKVCVERFEAFGSAGQAPDIYPIELDVMAQRYKAGTLRQVVH
;
A
#
# COMPACT_ATOMS: atom_id res chain seq x y z
N MET A 1 8.75 -10.71 18.57
CA MET A 1 7.91 -11.29 17.49
C MET A 1 8.17 -10.50 16.21
N PRO A 2 8.09 -11.10 15.01
CA PRO A 2 8.39 -10.38 13.75
C PRO A 2 7.35 -9.34 13.33
N LEU A 3 6.24 -9.20 14.07
CA LEU A 3 5.20 -8.20 13.80
C LEU A 3 5.62 -6.85 14.38
N ILE A 4 5.83 -5.86 13.51
CA ILE A 4 6.37 -4.54 13.86
C ILE A 4 5.43 -3.39 13.44
N SER A 5 5.65 -2.20 14.00
CA SER A 5 4.95 -1.00 13.54
C SER A 5 5.44 -0.57 12.15
N MET A 6 4.56 0.03 11.35
CA MET A 6 4.94 0.56 10.03
C MET A 6 5.97 1.71 10.19
N ARG A 7 5.84 2.54 11.22
CA ARG A 7 6.79 3.62 11.50
C ARG A 7 8.23 3.09 11.63
N GLN A 8 8.44 2.01 12.38
CA GLN A 8 9.77 1.39 12.50
C GLN A 8 10.32 0.95 11.13
N LEU A 9 9.48 0.31 10.32
CA LEU A 9 9.90 -0.18 9.00
C LEU A 9 10.24 0.97 8.05
N LEU A 10 9.42 2.02 8.03
CA LEU A 10 9.62 3.15 7.14
C LEU A 10 10.79 4.05 7.58
N ASP A 11 11.06 4.16 8.89
CA ASP A 11 12.27 4.81 9.40
C ASP A 11 13.51 4.10 8.87
N HIS A 12 13.59 2.76 8.98
CA HIS A 12 14.69 1.99 8.43
C HIS A 12 14.80 2.14 6.90
N ALA A 13 13.66 2.15 6.21
CA ALA A 13 13.65 2.36 4.76
C ALA A 13 14.19 3.76 4.36
N ALA A 14 13.90 4.78 5.15
CA ALA A 14 14.41 6.13 4.94
C ALA A 14 15.92 6.23 5.19
N GLU A 15 16.40 5.65 6.29
CA GLU A 15 17.81 5.62 6.65
C GLU A 15 18.68 4.89 5.60
N HIS A 16 18.13 3.86 4.94
CA HIS A 16 18.84 3.05 3.96
C HIS A 16 18.46 3.35 2.49
N GLY A 17 17.58 4.34 2.27
CA GLY A 17 17.27 4.86 0.92
C GLY A 17 16.47 3.92 0.01
N TYR A 18 15.62 3.05 0.57
CA TYR A 18 14.77 2.15 -0.21
C TYR A 18 13.26 2.42 0.00
N GLY A 19 12.43 1.81 -0.86
CA GLY A 19 10.97 1.78 -0.71
C GLY A 19 10.47 0.38 -0.38
N VAL A 20 9.37 0.31 0.37
CA VAL A 20 8.75 -0.96 0.76
C VAL A 20 7.47 -1.17 -0.06
N PRO A 21 7.36 -2.27 -0.83
CA PRO A 21 6.09 -2.63 -1.43
C PRO A 21 5.09 -3.06 -0.34
N ALA A 22 3.91 -2.47 -0.37
CA ALA A 22 2.79 -2.85 0.48
C ALA A 22 1.79 -3.64 -0.36
N PHE A 23 1.66 -4.92 -0.05
CA PHE A 23 0.87 -5.85 -0.85
C PHE A 23 -0.52 -6.05 -0.27
N ASN A 24 -1.56 -5.78 -1.08
CA ASN A 24 -2.94 -6.08 -0.70
C ASN A 24 -3.18 -7.59 -0.68
N VAL A 25 -3.81 -8.08 0.39
CA VAL A 25 -4.08 -9.50 0.59
C VAL A 25 -5.56 -9.76 0.84
N ASN A 26 -6.10 -10.77 0.19
CA ASN A 26 -7.51 -11.16 0.27
C ASN A 26 -7.69 -12.63 0.71
N ASN A 27 -6.65 -13.45 0.57
CA ASN A 27 -6.72 -14.90 0.79
C ASN A 27 -5.37 -15.48 1.20
N MET A 28 -5.36 -16.76 1.55
CA MET A 28 -4.18 -17.50 1.97
C MET A 28 -3.10 -17.56 0.89
N GLU A 29 -3.50 -17.74 -0.35
CA GLU A 29 -2.58 -17.94 -1.49
C GLU A 29 -1.73 -16.69 -1.75
N GLN A 30 -2.35 -15.51 -1.65
CA GLN A 30 -1.62 -14.25 -1.78
C GLN A 30 -0.61 -14.08 -0.64
N ILE A 31 -1.03 -14.29 0.61
CA ILE A 31 -0.14 -14.18 1.76
C ILE A 31 1.05 -15.14 1.63
N LYS A 32 0.82 -16.41 1.28
CA LYS A 32 1.89 -17.38 1.08
C LYS A 32 2.87 -16.96 -0.01
N ALA A 33 2.36 -16.57 -1.18
CA ALA A 33 3.20 -16.14 -2.30
C ALA A 33 4.06 -14.92 -1.96
N ILE A 34 3.50 -13.94 -1.26
CA ILE A 34 4.21 -12.75 -0.80
C ILE A 34 5.29 -13.12 0.22
N MET A 35 4.95 -13.95 1.22
CA MET A 35 5.89 -14.35 2.26
C MET A 35 7.04 -15.21 1.72
N GLU A 36 6.77 -16.12 0.78
CA GLU A 36 7.80 -16.91 0.09
C GLU A 36 8.71 -16.00 -0.76
N ALA A 37 8.17 -14.97 -1.40
CA ALA A 37 8.96 -13.96 -2.11
C ALA A 37 9.84 -13.15 -1.14
N ALA A 38 9.27 -12.72 -0.01
CA ALA A 38 9.98 -11.99 1.04
C ALA A 38 11.13 -12.84 1.64
N GLN A 39 10.89 -14.12 1.90
CA GLN A 39 11.91 -15.05 2.38
C GLN A 39 13.03 -15.22 1.36
N LYS A 40 12.69 -15.44 0.09
CA LYS A 40 13.65 -15.60 -1.00
C LYS A 40 14.54 -14.39 -1.19
N THR A 41 13.99 -13.18 -1.04
CA THR A 41 14.70 -11.91 -1.22
C THR A 41 15.25 -11.35 0.10
N LYS A 42 14.96 -11.96 1.25
CA LYS A 42 15.26 -11.45 2.59
C LYS A 42 14.74 -10.03 2.79
N SER A 43 13.49 -9.80 2.39
CA SER A 43 12.84 -8.48 2.44
C SER A 43 11.92 -8.35 3.64
N PRO A 44 11.84 -7.18 4.29
CA PRO A 44 10.72 -6.87 5.17
C PRO A 44 9.44 -6.72 4.36
N VAL A 45 8.27 -6.87 4.99
CA VAL A 45 7.00 -6.94 4.27
C VAL A 45 5.91 -6.12 4.93
N ILE A 46 5.08 -5.45 4.11
CA ILE A 46 3.80 -4.89 4.52
C ILE A 46 2.70 -5.74 3.88
N LEU A 47 1.95 -6.46 4.73
CA LEU A 47 0.69 -7.12 4.34
C LEU A 47 -0.45 -6.18 4.68
N GLN A 48 -1.21 -5.76 3.66
CA GLN A 48 -2.29 -4.80 3.88
C GLN A 48 -3.66 -5.33 3.46
N GLY A 49 -4.68 -5.00 4.27
CA GLY A 49 -6.07 -5.37 4.02
C GLY A 49 -6.95 -4.15 3.82
N SER A 50 -7.50 -3.98 2.60
CA SER A 50 -8.51 -2.98 2.31
C SER A 50 -9.84 -3.32 2.99
N ALA A 51 -10.79 -2.37 2.98
CA ALA A 51 -12.16 -2.62 3.44
C ALA A 51 -12.81 -3.78 2.67
N GLY A 52 -12.59 -3.84 1.34
CA GLY A 52 -13.05 -4.93 0.48
C GLY A 52 -12.44 -6.28 0.84
N ALA A 53 -11.14 -6.32 1.06
CA ALA A 53 -10.42 -7.53 1.49
C ALA A 53 -10.95 -8.06 2.83
N ARG A 54 -11.13 -7.18 3.82
CA ARG A 54 -11.65 -7.55 5.14
C ARG A 54 -13.10 -8.03 5.07
N LYS A 55 -13.91 -7.43 4.21
CA LYS A 55 -15.30 -7.89 3.97
C LYS A 55 -15.32 -9.25 3.26
N TYR A 56 -14.45 -9.47 2.27
CA TYR A 56 -14.36 -10.72 1.50
C TYR A 56 -13.86 -11.88 2.36
N ALA A 57 -12.71 -11.74 2.99
CA ALA A 57 -12.10 -12.78 3.81
C ALA A 57 -12.82 -12.96 5.17
N GLY A 58 -13.35 -11.88 5.73
CA GLY A 58 -13.76 -11.81 7.12
C GLY A 58 -12.57 -11.49 8.05
N GLU A 59 -12.75 -10.55 8.96
CA GLU A 59 -11.66 -10.10 9.85
C GLU A 59 -10.98 -11.21 10.65
N PRO A 60 -11.72 -12.20 11.25
CA PRO A 60 -11.07 -13.30 11.94
C PRO A 60 -10.14 -14.12 11.05
N PHE A 61 -10.57 -14.43 9.81
CA PHE A 61 -9.76 -15.20 8.88
C PHE A 61 -8.51 -14.43 8.47
N LEU A 62 -8.64 -13.17 8.07
CA LEU A 62 -7.50 -12.36 7.66
C LEU A 62 -6.48 -12.21 8.79
N ARG A 63 -6.95 -11.92 10.01
CA ARG A 63 -6.10 -11.85 11.21
C ARG A 63 -5.31 -13.14 11.44
N HIS A 64 -5.98 -14.29 11.39
CA HIS A 64 -5.33 -15.57 11.63
C HIS A 64 -4.41 -16.00 10.49
N LEU A 65 -4.72 -15.63 9.24
CA LEU A 65 -3.81 -15.84 8.11
C LEU A 65 -2.50 -15.04 8.27
N VAL A 66 -2.60 -13.78 8.72
CA VAL A 66 -1.39 -12.98 9.01
C VAL A 66 -0.66 -13.52 10.25
N ALA A 67 -1.38 -13.95 11.29
CA ALA A 67 -0.77 -14.60 12.45
C ALA A 67 -0.01 -15.88 12.05
N ALA A 68 -0.58 -16.69 11.16
CA ALA A 68 0.09 -17.87 10.61
C ALA A 68 1.37 -17.49 9.81
N ALA A 69 1.34 -16.38 9.06
CA ALA A 69 2.53 -15.87 8.37
C ALA A 69 3.62 -15.44 9.37
N VAL A 70 3.25 -14.75 10.46
CA VAL A 70 4.16 -14.36 11.54
C VAL A 70 4.81 -15.58 12.20
N GLU A 71 4.04 -16.65 12.43
CA GLU A 71 4.53 -17.89 13.00
C GLU A 71 5.46 -18.66 12.03
N ALA A 72 5.08 -18.73 10.75
CA ALA A 72 5.83 -19.48 9.74
C ALA A 72 7.14 -18.79 9.29
N TYR A 73 7.23 -17.47 9.44
CA TYR A 73 8.38 -16.67 8.99
C TYR A 73 8.92 -15.78 10.13
N PRO A 74 9.46 -16.39 11.21
CA PRO A 74 9.84 -15.67 12.43
C PRO A 74 10.99 -14.67 12.25
N ASP A 75 11.77 -14.80 11.18
CA ASP A 75 12.94 -13.98 10.90
C ASP A 75 12.62 -12.77 9.96
N LEU A 76 11.39 -12.68 9.47
CA LEU A 76 10.99 -11.60 8.58
C LEU A 76 10.20 -10.52 9.33
N PRO A 77 10.64 -9.25 9.31
CA PRO A 77 9.84 -8.15 9.83
C PRO A 77 8.55 -7.97 9.01
N ILE A 78 7.40 -8.09 9.67
CA ILE A 78 6.07 -8.00 9.05
C ILE A 78 5.31 -6.83 9.65
N VAL A 79 4.70 -6.01 8.81
CA VAL A 79 3.70 -5.01 9.19
C VAL A 79 2.32 -5.51 8.76
N MET A 80 1.38 -5.51 9.67
CA MET A 80 -0.03 -5.72 9.35
C MET A 80 -0.73 -4.36 9.26
N HIS A 81 -1.05 -3.93 8.04
CA HIS A 81 -1.58 -2.59 7.75
C HIS A 81 -3.04 -2.63 7.32
N GLN A 82 -3.88 -1.76 7.89
CA GLN A 82 -5.23 -1.52 7.42
C GLN A 82 -5.20 -0.38 6.42
N ASP A 83 -5.57 -0.70 5.18
CA ASP A 83 -5.60 0.18 4.03
C ASP A 83 -6.98 0.85 3.90
N HIS A 84 -7.02 2.16 3.67
CA HIS A 84 -8.22 3.00 3.53
C HIS A 84 -9.30 2.80 4.61
N GLY A 85 -9.09 3.36 5.79
CA GLY A 85 -10.09 3.45 6.84
C GLY A 85 -11.02 4.64 6.62
N ALA A 86 -12.30 4.39 6.36
CA ALA A 86 -13.28 5.45 6.11
C ALA A 86 -13.68 6.25 7.36
N SER A 87 -13.34 5.77 8.55
CA SER A 87 -13.67 6.45 9.81
C SER A 87 -12.75 6.04 10.94
N PRO A 88 -12.66 6.83 12.04
CA PRO A 88 -11.93 6.44 13.24
C PRO A 88 -12.38 5.11 13.83
N ASP A 89 -13.67 4.76 13.72
CA ASP A 89 -14.19 3.48 14.24
C ASP A 89 -13.69 2.29 13.42
N VAL A 90 -13.51 2.45 12.12
CA VAL A 90 -12.90 1.43 11.24
C VAL A 90 -11.45 1.20 11.64
N CYS A 91 -10.67 2.27 11.87
CA CYS A 91 -9.29 2.17 12.32
C CYS A 91 -9.20 1.51 13.71
N MET A 92 -10.08 1.88 14.64
CA MET A 92 -10.13 1.26 15.98
C MET A 92 -10.48 -0.24 15.89
N GLY A 93 -11.40 -0.63 14.99
CA GLY A 93 -11.74 -2.03 14.72
C GLY A 93 -10.54 -2.83 14.21
N ALA A 94 -9.76 -2.26 13.29
CA ALA A 94 -8.54 -2.88 12.78
C ALA A 94 -7.49 -3.05 13.89
N ILE A 95 -7.26 -2.04 14.72
CA ILE A 95 -6.35 -2.13 15.87
C ILE A 95 -6.75 -3.26 16.82
N ARG A 96 -8.04 -3.38 17.15
CA ARG A 96 -8.56 -4.48 17.98
C ARG A 96 -8.36 -5.85 17.33
N SER A 97 -8.27 -5.89 16.01
CA SER A 97 -7.98 -7.11 15.24
C SER A 97 -6.48 -7.41 15.11
N GLY A 98 -5.60 -6.63 15.74
CA GLY A 98 -4.15 -6.85 15.81
C GLY A 98 -3.35 -6.17 14.69
N PHE A 99 -3.93 -5.21 13.97
CA PHE A 99 -3.19 -4.41 13.00
C PHE A 99 -2.19 -3.51 13.72
N THR A 100 -0.94 -3.49 13.25
CA THR A 100 0.16 -2.67 13.80
C THR A 100 0.30 -1.32 13.12
N SER A 101 -0.50 -1.11 12.08
CA SER A 101 -0.61 0.15 11.35
C SER A 101 -2.02 0.31 10.78
N VAL A 102 -2.53 1.52 10.77
CA VAL A 102 -3.82 1.87 10.17
C VAL A 102 -3.70 3.10 9.30
N MET A 103 -4.48 3.15 8.23
CA MET A 103 -4.65 4.36 7.43
C MET A 103 -6.00 5.00 7.74
N MET A 104 -6.00 6.26 8.16
CA MET A 104 -7.18 7.09 8.21
C MET A 104 -7.27 7.90 6.91
N ASP A 105 -8.18 7.49 6.03
CA ASP A 105 -8.45 8.23 4.81
C ASP A 105 -9.53 9.29 5.07
N GLY A 106 -9.08 10.43 5.58
CA GLY A 106 -9.94 11.58 5.84
C GLY A 106 -10.08 12.51 4.62
N SER A 107 -9.52 12.16 3.46
CA SER A 107 -9.74 12.86 2.20
C SER A 107 -11.18 12.72 1.72
N LEU A 108 -11.85 11.66 2.18
CA LEU A 108 -13.26 11.38 1.97
C LEU A 108 -14.03 11.43 3.29
N LYS A 109 -15.34 11.69 3.21
CA LYS A 109 -16.25 11.55 4.35
C LYS A 109 -16.41 10.07 4.72
N ASP A 110 -17.10 9.78 5.81
CA ASP A 110 -17.38 8.43 6.34
C ASP A 110 -18.17 7.53 5.38
N ASP A 111 -18.78 8.09 4.34
CA ASP A 111 -19.40 7.35 3.24
C ASP A 111 -18.37 6.73 2.27
N ALA A 112 -17.09 7.04 2.43
CA ALA A 112 -15.98 6.64 1.60
C ALA A 112 -16.07 7.08 0.12
N LYS A 113 -16.80 8.17 -0.16
CA LYS A 113 -17.09 8.64 -1.53
C LYS A 113 -17.05 10.16 -1.69
N THR A 114 -17.62 10.87 -0.72
CA THR A 114 -17.74 12.31 -0.79
C THR A 114 -16.43 12.97 -0.38
N PRO A 115 -15.77 13.76 -1.25
CA PRO A 115 -14.58 14.51 -0.87
C PRO A 115 -14.81 15.35 0.40
N ALA A 116 -13.89 15.24 1.32
CA ALA A 116 -13.95 15.98 2.58
C ALA A 116 -13.21 17.32 2.48
N ASP A 117 -13.54 18.22 3.38
CA ASP A 117 -12.74 19.44 3.57
C ASP A 117 -11.51 19.17 4.47
N TYR A 118 -10.56 20.08 4.40
CA TYR A 118 -9.30 20.00 5.16
C TYR A 118 -9.54 19.86 6.66
N GLY A 119 -10.46 20.66 7.24
CA GLY A 119 -10.73 20.64 8.68
C GLY A 119 -11.28 19.29 9.16
N TYR A 120 -12.15 18.67 8.36
CA TYR A 120 -12.64 17.31 8.64
C TYR A 120 -11.48 16.30 8.62
N ASN A 121 -10.64 16.33 7.57
CA ASN A 121 -9.52 15.42 7.44
C ASN A 121 -8.56 15.53 8.63
N VAL A 122 -8.18 16.76 9.01
CA VAL A 122 -7.35 17.01 10.21
C VAL A 122 -8.00 16.44 11.46
N ALA A 123 -9.28 16.70 11.68
CA ALA A 123 -9.97 16.30 12.90
C ALA A 123 -10.03 14.76 13.06
N VAL A 124 -10.40 14.02 11.99
CA VAL A 124 -10.50 12.56 12.05
C VAL A 124 -9.13 11.89 12.11
N THR A 125 -8.14 12.42 11.39
CA THR A 125 -6.77 11.90 11.41
C THR A 125 -6.11 12.12 12.77
N HIS A 126 -6.20 13.32 13.33
CA HIS A 126 -5.67 13.62 14.68
C HIS A 126 -6.29 12.72 15.76
N LYS A 127 -7.60 12.46 15.66
CA LYS A 127 -8.28 11.55 16.58
C LYS A 127 -7.71 10.12 16.48
N VAL A 128 -7.46 9.62 15.27
CA VAL A 128 -6.88 8.28 15.05
C VAL A 128 -5.46 8.23 15.56
N VAL A 129 -4.63 9.24 15.28
CA VAL A 129 -3.27 9.35 15.78
C VAL A 129 -3.25 9.29 17.31
N GLY A 130 -4.15 10.01 17.99
CA GLY A 130 -4.20 10.04 19.45
C GLY A 130 -4.37 8.66 20.09
N PHE A 131 -5.29 7.83 19.60
CA PHE A 131 -5.50 6.51 20.20
C PHE A 131 -4.52 5.44 19.66
N ALA A 132 -4.07 5.56 18.42
CA ALA A 132 -3.13 4.60 17.81
C ALA A 132 -1.73 4.73 18.45
N HIS A 133 -1.19 5.93 18.52
CA HIS A 133 0.12 6.20 19.12
C HIS A 133 0.17 5.83 20.61
N ALA A 134 -0.96 5.96 21.34
CA ALA A 134 -1.03 5.57 22.75
C ALA A 134 -0.71 4.08 22.99
N ILE A 135 -0.81 3.25 21.96
CA ILE A 135 -0.53 1.81 22.01
C ILE A 135 0.53 1.37 21.00
N GLY A 136 1.29 2.29 20.42
CA GLY A 136 2.41 2.03 19.53
C GLY A 136 2.06 1.69 18.09
N VAL A 137 0.78 1.81 17.69
CA VAL A 137 0.30 1.58 16.32
C VAL A 137 0.57 2.82 15.48
N SER A 138 1.09 2.62 14.27
CA SER A 138 1.39 3.72 13.34
C SER A 138 0.16 4.17 12.56
N VAL A 139 0.16 5.44 12.14
CA VAL A 139 -0.93 6.02 11.37
C VAL A 139 -0.42 6.58 10.05
N GLU A 140 -0.99 6.06 8.96
CA GLU A 140 -0.95 6.67 7.64
C GLU A 140 -2.17 7.59 7.47
N ALA A 141 -1.99 8.70 6.78
CA ALA A 141 -3.08 9.60 6.41
C ALA A 141 -3.06 9.88 4.91
N GLU A 142 -4.12 10.45 4.37
CA GLU A 142 -4.21 10.85 2.97
C GLU A 142 -4.55 12.33 2.82
N LEU A 143 -3.86 13.02 1.91
CA LEU A 143 -4.17 14.40 1.54
C LEU A 143 -4.24 14.55 0.02
N GLY A 144 -5.36 15.06 -0.46
CA GLY A 144 -5.77 15.03 -1.86
C GLY A 144 -6.59 13.77 -2.18
N CYS A 145 -7.23 13.74 -3.32
CA CYS A 145 -8.03 12.60 -3.76
C CYS A 145 -7.32 11.84 -4.87
N LEU A 146 -7.37 10.52 -4.81
CA LEU A 146 -6.85 9.69 -5.89
C LEU A 146 -7.76 9.79 -7.13
N GLY A 147 -7.14 9.85 -8.29
CA GLY A 147 -7.84 9.92 -9.56
C GLY A 147 -6.92 10.23 -10.72
N SER A 148 -7.47 10.13 -11.93
CA SER A 148 -6.72 10.28 -13.17
C SER A 148 -6.61 11.75 -13.58
N LEU A 149 -5.40 12.25 -13.76
CA LEU A 149 -5.13 13.56 -14.34
C LEU A 149 -5.56 13.66 -15.83
N GLU A 150 -5.64 12.55 -16.55
CA GLU A 150 -6.10 12.54 -17.95
C GLU A 150 -7.60 12.80 -18.07
N THR A 151 -8.39 12.20 -17.19
CA THR A 151 -9.85 12.25 -17.27
C THR A 151 -10.48 13.19 -16.24
N LEU A 152 -9.71 13.64 -15.26
CA LEU A 152 -10.18 14.36 -14.07
C LEU A 152 -11.29 13.60 -13.32
N ALA A 153 -11.30 12.29 -13.47
CA ALA A 153 -12.24 11.42 -12.78
C ALA A 153 -11.64 10.93 -11.47
N GLY A 154 -12.42 10.98 -10.42
CA GLY A 154 -12.14 10.27 -9.17
C GLY A 154 -12.10 8.78 -9.43
N ASP A 155 -11.43 8.06 -8.55
CA ASP A 155 -11.18 6.64 -8.66
C ASP A 155 -11.81 5.87 -7.52
N LYS A 156 -12.20 4.62 -7.78
CA LYS A 156 -12.89 3.78 -6.80
C LYS A 156 -12.33 2.37 -6.82
N GLU A 157 -11.81 1.94 -5.69
CA GLU A 157 -11.40 0.56 -5.48
C GLU A 157 -12.04 0.00 -4.20
N ASP A 158 -12.57 -1.23 -4.28
CA ASP A 158 -13.18 -1.94 -3.14
C ASP A 158 -14.30 -1.16 -2.41
N GLY A 159 -14.97 -0.23 -3.12
CA GLY A 159 -16.04 0.61 -2.57
C GLY A 159 -15.57 1.90 -1.90
N HIS A 160 -14.26 2.19 -1.93
CA HIS A 160 -13.63 3.39 -1.41
C HIS A 160 -13.06 4.23 -2.56
N GLY A 161 -13.31 5.54 -2.55
CA GLY A 161 -12.82 6.46 -3.56
C GLY A 161 -13.83 7.53 -3.98
N ALA A 162 -13.34 8.70 -4.40
CA ALA A 162 -14.18 9.82 -4.80
C ALA A 162 -15.00 9.49 -6.05
N GLU A 163 -16.28 9.86 -6.05
CA GLU A 163 -17.14 9.71 -7.22
C GLU A 163 -17.25 11.04 -7.98
N GLY A 164 -17.14 10.97 -9.32
CA GLY A 164 -17.36 12.12 -10.22
C GLY A 164 -16.09 12.78 -10.73
N LYS A 165 -16.24 14.03 -11.18
CA LYS A 165 -15.11 14.85 -11.66
C LYS A 165 -14.49 15.63 -10.50
N LEU A 166 -13.17 15.57 -10.43
CA LEU A 166 -12.35 16.29 -9.46
C LEU A 166 -11.60 17.43 -10.13
N THR A 167 -11.23 18.45 -9.37
CA THR A 167 -10.33 19.49 -9.87
C THR A 167 -8.90 18.98 -9.89
N ARG A 168 -8.03 19.64 -10.66
CA ARG A 168 -6.62 19.29 -10.70
C ARG A 168 -5.93 19.49 -9.34
N GLU A 169 -6.38 20.48 -8.58
CA GLU A 169 -5.92 20.77 -7.23
C GLU A 169 -6.28 19.63 -6.26
N GLN A 170 -7.45 19.03 -6.40
CA GLN A 170 -7.85 17.87 -5.61
C GLN A 170 -7.04 16.61 -5.96
N LEU A 171 -6.55 16.49 -7.20
CA LEU A 171 -5.75 15.36 -7.71
C LEU A 171 -4.24 15.52 -7.47
N LEU A 172 -3.80 16.64 -6.90
CA LEU A 172 -2.39 16.92 -6.62
C LEU A 172 -2.24 17.56 -5.25
N THR A 173 -1.62 16.84 -4.32
CA THR A 173 -1.36 17.34 -2.95
C THR A 173 -0.51 18.61 -2.98
N ASP A 174 -0.97 19.68 -2.34
CA ASP A 174 -0.21 20.92 -2.20
C ASP A 174 0.89 20.76 -1.13
N PRO A 175 2.15 21.17 -1.41
CA PRO A 175 3.27 20.99 -0.47
C PRO A 175 3.16 21.80 0.83
N ASP A 176 2.58 23.00 0.79
CA ASP A 176 2.41 23.83 1.99
C ASP A 176 1.25 23.31 2.84
N GLU A 177 0.18 22.85 2.18
CA GLU A 177 -0.93 22.19 2.85
C GLU A 177 -0.50 20.87 3.49
N ALA A 178 0.33 20.07 2.80
CA ALA A 178 0.90 18.84 3.34
C ALA A 178 1.73 19.08 4.61
N ALA A 179 2.59 20.11 4.60
CA ALA A 179 3.40 20.47 5.77
C ALA A 179 2.53 20.85 6.96
N ARG A 180 1.51 21.69 6.75
CA ARG A 180 0.55 22.08 7.78
C ARG A 180 -0.25 20.88 8.29
N PHE A 181 -0.72 20.03 7.39
CA PHE A 181 -1.49 18.82 7.73
C PHE A 181 -0.71 17.87 8.66
N VAL A 182 0.55 17.59 8.32
CA VAL A 182 1.41 16.73 9.15
C VAL A 182 1.69 17.36 10.51
N ASP A 183 1.91 18.68 10.56
CA ASP A 183 2.11 19.39 11.83
C ASP A 183 0.86 19.33 12.73
N GLU A 184 -0.33 19.49 12.16
CA GLU A 184 -1.59 19.45 12.89
C GLU A 184 -2.01 18.03 13.29
N THR A 185 -1.74 17.02 12.46
CA THR A 185 -2.20 15.64 12.70
C THR A 185 -1.17 14.76 13.39
N GLN A 186 0.12 15.00 13.17
CA GLN A 186 1.24 14.18 13.65
C GLN A 186 1.19 12.73 13.13
N CYS A 187 0.67 12.50 11.92
CA CYS A 187 0.69 11.19 11.28
C CYS A 187 2.11 10.73 10.93
N ASP A 188 2.34 9.42 10.84
CA ASP A 188 3.66 8.82 10.60
C ASP A 188 4.02 8.78 9.12
N ALA A 189 3.00 8.61 8.27
CA ALA A 189 3.15 8.54 6.83
C ALA A 189 2.01 9.30 6.16
N LEU A 190 2.30 9.88 5.00
CA LEU A 190 1.34 10.66 4.22
C LEU A 190 1.21 10.10 2.81
N ALA A 191 0.04 9.56 2.51
CA ALA A 191 -0.36 9.25 1.14
C ALA A 191 -0.66 10.56 0.40
N ILE A 192 0.01 10.73 -0.74
CA ILE A 192 -0.06 11.95 -1.54
C ILE A 192 -0.69 11.69 -2.90
N ALA A 193 -1.59 12.57 -3.30
CA ALA A 193 -2.16 12.57 -4.63
C ALA A 193 -1.14 13.15 -5.62
N ILE A 194 -0.70 12.34 -6.58
CA ILE A 194 0.36 12.65 -7.56
C ILE A 194 -0.02 12.27 -8.99
N GLY A 195 -1.33 12.16 -9.25
CA GLY A 195 -1.88 11.83 -10.57
C GLY A 195 -2.06 10.33 -10.82
N THR A 196 -2.01 9.51 -9.79
CA THR A 196 -2.23 8.06 -9.87
C THR A 196 -3.67 7.69 -9.50
N SER A 197 -4.17 6.61 -10.10
CA SER A 197 -5.48 6.02 -9.81
C SER A 197 -5.35 4.53 -9.46
N HIS A 198 -6.31 4.02 -8.69
CA HIS A 198 -6.41 2.58 -8.39
C HIS A 198 -6.85 1.75 -9.61
N GLY A 199 -6.91 0.43 -9.44
CA GLY A 199 -7.41 -0.50 -10.45
C GLY A 199 -6.48 -0.74 -11.62
N ALA A 200 -6.94 -1.54 -12.58
CA ALA A 200 -6.17 -1.94 -13.74
C ALA A 200 -6.19 -0.90 -14.88
N TYR A 201 -7.23 -0.09 -14.97
CA TYR A 201 -7.45 0.83 -16.11
C TYR A 201 -6.96 2.24 -15.78
N LYS A 202 -5.62 2.41 -15.74
CA LYS A 202 -4.98 3.68 -15.33
C LYS A 202 -4.74 4.64 -16.50
N PHE A 203 -4.02 4.18 -17.52
CA PHE A 203 -3.65 4.99 -18.68
C PHE A 203 -4.05 4.29 -19.98
N LYS A 204 -4.57 5.07 -20.93
CA LYS A 204 -5.00 4.58 -22.24
C LYS A 204 -3.84 4.39 -23.21
N GLN A 205 -2.74 5.09 -23.01
CA GLN A 205 -1.53 5.03 -23.81
C GLN A 205 -0.33 4.66 -22.94
N GLN A 206 0.68 4.08 -23.56
CA GLN A 206 1.91 3.75 -22.85
C GLN A 206 2.55 5.06 -22.34
N PRO A 207 2.80 5.17 -21.02
CA PRO A 207 3.42 6.34 -20.45
C PRO A 207 4.81 6.60 -21.03
N THR A 208 5.10 7.87 -21.31
CA THR A 208 6.37 8.30 -21.89
C THR A 208 7.38 8.86 -20.88
N GLY A 209 7.09 8.71 -19.58
CA GLY A 209 8.00 9.07 -18.50
C GLY A 209 7.59 10.28 -17.65
N ASP A 210 6.35 10.78 -17.81
CA ASP A 210 5.81 11.94 -17.08
C ASP A 210 4.46 11.63 -16.40
N VAL A 211 4.28 10.40 -15.94
CA VAL A 211 3.01 9.99 -15.31
C VAL A 211 2.92 10.53 -13.89
N LEU A 212 4.00 10.37 -13.13
CA LEU A 212 4.05 10.85 -11.76
C LEU A 212 4.44 12.34 -11.72
N ALA A 213 3.76 13.07 -10.86
CA ALA A 213 4.13 14.45 -10.56
C ALA A 213 5.41 14.49 -9.69
N ILE A 214 6.54 14.00 -10.22
CA ILE A 214 7.83 13.90 -9.50
C ILE A 214 8.26 15.24 -8.90
N GLY A 215 8.04 16.34 -9.61
CA GLY A 215 8.29 17.68 -9.08
C GLY A 215 7.48 17.98 -7.81
N ARG A 216 6.26 17.45 -7.71
CA ARG A 216 5.40 17.57 -6.52
C ARG A 216 5.93 16.74 -5.36
N ILE A 217 6.34 15.49 -5.60
CA ILE A 217 6.98 14.63 -4.60
C ILE A 217 8.21 15.33 -4.01
N LYS A 218 9.10 15.85 -4.88
CA LYS A 218 10.28 16.63 -4.46
C LYS A 218 9.93 17.86 -3.62
N ALA A 219 8.89 18.58 -3.99
CA ALA A 219 8.46 19.78 -3.27
C ALA A 219 7.89 19.44 -1.88
N ILE A 220 7.08 18.37 -1.78
CA ILE A 220 6.53 17.89 -0.51
C ILE A 220 7.66 17.38 0.39
N HIS A 221 8.55 16.52 -0.13
CA HIS A 221 9.64 15.96 0.67
C HIS A 221 10.59 17.02 1.22
N ARG A 222 10.86 18.08 0.47
CA ARG A 222 11.68 19.22 0.97
C ARG A 222 11.06 19.93 2.17
N ARG A 223 9.74 19.97 2.28
CA ARG A 223 9.03 20.55 3.42
C ARG A 223 8.86 19.57 4.58
N LEU A 224 8.79 18.29 4.25
CA LEU A 224 8.53 17.19 5.16
C LEU A 224 9.63 16.11 5.09
N PRO A 225 10.91 16.45 5.39
CA PRO A 225 12.02 15.50 5.25
C PRO A 225 11.91 14.31 6.19
N ASN A 226 11.13 14.43 7.28
CA ASN A 226 10.97 13.42 8.32
C ASN A 226 9.63 12.67 8.25
N THR A 227 8.79 12.95 7.24
CA THR A 227 7.52 12.28 7.02
C THR A 227 7.67 11.30 5.85
N HIS A 228 7.28 10.06 6.05
CA HIS A 228 7.32 9.04 5.01
C HIS A 228 6.21 9.27 4.00
N LEU A 229 6.55 9.45 2.73
CA LEU A 229 5.57 9.59 1.66
C LEU A 229 5.11 8.22 1.17
N VAL A 230 3.82 8.13 0.86
CA VAL A 230 3.19 6.91 0.36
C VAL A 230 2.61 7.15 -1.03
N MET A 231 2.78 6.18 -1.92
CA MET A 231 2.18 6.15 -3.24
C MET A 231 1.07 5.12 -3.32
N HIS A 232 -0.15 5.59 -3.55
CA HIS A 232 -1.31 4.78 -3.92
C HIS A 232 -1.47 4.69 -5.43
N GLY A 233 -2.29 3.75 -5.91
CA GLY A 233 -2.55 3.59 -7.34
C GLY A 233 -1.31 3.24 -8.17
N SER A 234 -0.27 2.67 -7.58
CA SER A 234 1.08 2.55 -8.16
C SER A 234 1.37 1.21 -8.81
N SER A 235 0.40 0.31 -8.97
CA SER A 235 0.58 -0.93 -9.72
C SER A 235 1.04 -0.64 -11.16
N SER A 236 2.03 -1.39 -11.62
CA SER A 236 2.66 -1.17 -12.93
C SER A 236 1.96 -1.84 -14.10
N VAL A 237 0.96 -2.67 -13.81
CA VAL A 237 0.15 -3.39 -14.82
C VAL A 237 1.04 -4.07 -15.87
N PRO A 238 1.80 -5.13 -15.48
CA PRO A 238 2.75 -5.77 -16.38
C PRO A 238 2.09 -6.28 -17.65
N GLN A 239 2.50 -5.76 -18.82
CA GLN A 239 1.85 -6.05 -20.11
C GLN A 239 1.86 -7.54 -20.44
N ARG A 240 2.92 -8.27 -20.07
CA ARG A 240 2.99 -9.74 -20.23
C ARG A 240 1.81 -10.47 -19.57
N LEU A 241 1.31 -9.96 -18.45
CA LEU A 241 0.17 -10.58 -17.76
C LEU A 241 -1.15 -10.28 -18.46
N LEU A 242 -1.33 -9.09 -19.03
CA LEU A 242 -2.50 -8.75 -19.84
C LEU A 242 -2.55 -9.58 -21.12
N GLU A 243 -1.40 -9.71 -21.80
CA GLU A 243 -1.27 -10.55 -22.99
C GLU A 243 -1.59 -12.02 -22.68
N GLU A 244 -1.08 -12.52 -21.55
CA GLU A 244 -1.36 -13.88 -21.11
C GLU A 244 -2.85 -14.08 -20.80
N ILE A 245 -3.50 -13.15 -20.09
CA ILE A 245 -4.94 -13.20 -19.83
C ILE A 245 -5.72 -13.27 -21.14
N ARG A 246 -5.40 -12.43 -22.13
CA ARG A 246 -6.06 -12.44 -23.44
C ARG A 246 -5.80 -13.75 -24.21
N CYS A 247 -4.56 -14.23 -24.21
CA CYS A 247 -4.18 -15.49 -24.88
C CYS A 247 -4.99 -16.69 -24.36
N TYR A 248 -5.35 -16.68 -23.08
CA TYR A 248 -6.12 -17.74 -22.45
C TYR A 248 -7.61 -17.39 -22.22
N GLY A 249 -8.17 -16.54 -23.11
CA GLY A 249 -9.62 -16.31 -23.23
C GLY A 249 -10.18 -15.29 -22.23
N GLY A 250 -9.33 -14.42 -21.67
CA GLY A 250 -9.78 -13.27 -20.90
C GLY A 250 -10.06 -12.08 -21.80
N ASP A 251 -11.11 -11.31 -21.45
CA ASP A 251 -11.43 -10.05 -22.11
C ASP A 251 -11.00 -8.88 -21.19
N ILE A 252 -9.71 -8.54 -21.25
CA ILE A 252 -9.15 -7.38 -20.55
C ILE A 252 -8.70 -6.33 -21.57
N ARG A 253 -9.16 -5.08 -21.38
CA ARG A 253 -8.84 -3.98 -22.29
C ARG A 253 -7.36 -3.62 -22.22
N GLU A 254 -6.87 -2.98 -23.26
CA GLU A 254 -5.54 -2.38 -23.24
C GLU A 254 -5.49 -1.25 -22.20
N THR A 255 -4.48 -1.32 -21.36
CA THR A 255 -4.25 -0.36 -20.31
C THR A 255 -2.80 -0.45 -19.84
N TYR A 256 -2.30 0.64 -19.27
CA TYR A 256 -0.93 0.76 -18.79
C TYR A 256 -0.94 1.24 -17.34
N GLY A 257 0.03 0.79 -16.57
CA GLY A 257 0.24 1.21 -15.18
C GLY A 257 1.38 2.21 -15.03
N VAL A 258 1.75 2.47 -13.80
CA VAL A 258 2.86 3.37 -13.47
C VAL A 258 4.19 2.68 -13.80
N PRO A 259 5.07 3.29 -14.60
CA PRO A 259 6.39 2.71 -14.91
C PRO A 259 7.22 2.50 -13.63
N VAL A 260 7.82 1.31 -13.48
CA VAL A 260 8.67 0.99 -12.32
C VAL A 260 9.83 1.98 -12.16
N ALA A 261 10.34 2.51 -13.26
CA ALA A 261 11.41 3.53 -13.24
C ALA A 261 10.96 4.83 -12.55
N GLU A 262 9.71 5.26 -12.77
CA GLU A 262 9.16 6.45 -12.11
C GLU A 262 8.88 6.19 -10.62
N ILE A 263 8.42 4.99 -10.24
CA ILE A 263 8.28 4.60 -8.84
C ILE A 263 9.64 4.69 -8.14
N ARG A 264 10.70 4.15 -8.76
CA ARG A 264 12.06 4.24 -8.23
C ARG A 264 12.54 5.68 -8.09
N GLU A 265 12.17 6.55 -9.01
CA GLU A 265 12.47 7.98 -8.89
C GLU A 265 11.72 8.61 -7.70
N GLY A 266 10.45 8.26 -7.49
CA GLY A 266 9.70 8.66 -6.30
C GLY A 266 10.37 8.21 -4.99
N ILE A 267 10.88 6.96 -4.96
CA ILE A 267 11.60 6.41 -3.80
C ILE A 267 12.87 7.23 -3.49
N ARG A 268 13.63 7.68 -4.50
CA ARG A 268 14.79 8.58 -4.31
C ARG A 268 14.41 9.92 -3.70
N HIS A 269 13.13 10.27 -3.71
CA HIS A 269 12.61 11.56 -3.25
C HIS A 269 11.60 11.45 -2.11
N GLY A 270 11.78 10.47 -1.21
CA GLY A 270 11.04 10.41 0.06
C GLY A 270 9.85 9.45 0.08
N VAL A 271 9.50 8.83 -1.05
CA VAL A 271 8.51 7.75 -1.04
C VAL A 271 9.11 6.54 -0.34
N ARG A 272 8.41 6.01 0.69
CA ARG A 272 8.88 4.86 1.46
C ARG A 272 7.92 3.68 1.42
N LYS A 273 6.64 3.89 1.13
CA LYS A 273 5.63 2.84 0.93
C LYS A 273 5.01 2.96 -0.45
N VAL A 274 4.86 1.84 -1.16
CA VAL A 274 4.27 1.78 -2.49
C VAL A 274 3.21 0.69 -2.52
N ASN A 275 1.95 1.06 -2.72
CA ASN A 275 0.83 0.11 -2.74
C ASN A 275 0.81 -0.71 -4.03
N ILE A 276 0.74 -2.04 -3.88
CA ILE A 276 0.68 -3.03 -4.96
C ILE A 276 -0.51 -3.96 -4.75
N ASP A 277 -1.53 -3.85 -5.58
CA ASP A 277 -2.71 -4.72 -5.60
C ASP A 277 -2.95 -5.31 -6.98
N THR A 278 -3.23 -4.48 -7.98
CA THR A 278 -3.58 -4.92 -9.34
C THR A 278 -2.56 -5.88 -9.94
N ASP A 279 -1.26 -5.67 -9.72
CA ASP A 279 -0.21 -6.54 -10.25
C ASP A 279 -0.36 -7.98 -9.74
N ILE A 280 -0.73 -8.16 -8.46
CA ILE A 280 -0.99 -9.47 -7.84
C ILE A 280 -2.26 -10.10 -8.42
N ARG A 281 -3.33 -9.32 -8.53
CA ARG A 281 -4.61 -9.80 -9.10
C ARG A 281 -4.43 -10.28 -10.54
N LEU A 282 -3.67 -9.55 -11.35
CA LEU A 282 -3.35 -9.93 -12.72
C LEU A 282 -2.49 -11.20 -12.79
N ALA A 283 -1.48 -11.32 -11.93
CA ALA A 283 -0.61 -12.50 -11.88
C ALA A 283 -1.41 -13.77 -11.57
N MET A 284 -2.25 -13.73 -10.54
CA MET A 284 -3.12 -14.86 -10.20
C MET A 284 -4.07 -15.24 -11.35
N THR A 285 -4.74 -14.22 -11.90
CA THR A 285 -5.73 -14.43 -12.97
C THR A 285 -5.08 -15.03 -14.24
N ALA A 286 -3.93 -14.50 -14.65
CA ALA A 286 -3.20 -14.99 -15.82
C ALA A 286 -2.79 -16.46 -15.65
N ALA A 287 -2.19 -16.80 -14.51
CA ALA A 287 -1.73 -18.15 -14.23
C ALA A 287 -2.87 -19.17 -14.13
N MET A 288 -3.97 -18.81 -13.43
CA MET A 288 -5.16 -19.69 -13.36
C MET A 288 -5.76 -19.93 -14.75
N ARG A 289 -5.94 -18.90 -15.57
CA ARG A 289 -6.45 -19.04 -16.93
C ARG A 289 -5.55 -19.94 -17.79
N ARG A 290 -4.23 -19.73 -17.71
CA ARG A 290 -3.24 -20.55 -18.42
C ARG A 290 -3.38 -22.03 -18.07
N ILE A 291 -3.41 -22.37 -16.78
CA ILE A 291 -3.47 -23.76 -16.34
C ILE A 291 -4.80 -24.41 -16.70
N MET A 292 -5.93 -23.73 -16.49
CA MET A 292 -7.26 -24.22 -16.86
C MET A 292 -7.39 -24.49 -18.37
N LYS A 293 -6.79 -23.64 -19.21
CA LYS A 293 -6.83 -23.84 -20.66
C LYS A 293 -5.91 -24.95 -21.12
N LYS A 294 -4.69 -25.04 -20.55
CA LYS A 294 -3.69 -26.05 -20.95
C LYS A 294 -4.03 -27.44 -20.44
N ASN A 295 -4.66 -27.55 -19.27
CA ASN A 295 -5.02 -28.80 -18.63
C ASN A 295 -6.54 -28.87 -18.41
N SER A 296 -7.28 -28.99 -19.51
CA SER A 296 -8.75 -28.92 -19.49
C SER A 296 -9.45 -30.04 -18.71
N HIS A 297 -8.73 -31.11 -18.37
CA HIS A 297 -9.21 -32.23 -17.56
C HIS A 297 -8.89 -32.06 -16.05
N GLU A 298 -8.11 -31.05 -15.68
CA GLU A 298 -7.79 -30.81 -14.29
C GLU A 298 -8.98 -30.18 -13.56
N PHE A 299 -9.28 -30.73 -12.39
CA PHE A 299 -10.39 -30.28 -11.55
C PHE A 299 -9.98 -29.96 -10.10
N ASP A 300 -8.73 -30.26 -9.71
CA ASP A 300 -8.23 -29.96 -8.38
C ASP A 300 -7.90 -28.45 -8.24
N PRO A 301 -8.66 -27.67 -7.44
CA PRO A 301 -8.42 -26.24 -7.30
C PRO A 301 -7.02 -25.91 -6.78
N ARG A 302 -6.39 -26.81 -6.01
CA ARG A 302 -5.02 -26.60 -5.51
C ARG A 302 -4.01 -26.45 -6.64
N LYS A 303 -4.22 -27.08 -7.79
CA LYS A 303 -3.34 -26.96 -8.97
C LYS A 303 -3.44 -25.57 -9.61
N PHE A 304 -4.66 -25.02 -9.68
CA PHE A 304 -4.89 -23.69 -10.20
C PHE A 304 -4.32 -22.62 -9.27
N LEU A 305 -4.55 -22.79 -7.96
CA LEU A 305 -4.08 -21.89 -6.92
C LEU A 305 -2.55 -21.94 -6.75
N GLN A 306 -1.93 -23.12 -6.90
CA GLN A 306 -0.46 -23.22 -6.89
C GLN A 306 0.16 -22.43 -8.06
N ALA A 307 -0.37 -22.57 -9.27
CA ALA A 307 0.10 -21.78 -10.40
C ALA A 307 -0.08 -20.26 -10.19
N ALA A 308 -1.18 -19.87 -9.54
CA ALA A 308 -1.43 -18.49 -9.17
C ALA A 308 -0.40 -17.98 -8.13
N MET A 309 -0.07 -18.77 -7.09
CA MET A 309 0.97 -18.44 -6.11
C MET A 309 2.34 -18.29 -6.77
N ASP A 310 2.72 -19.24 -7.64
CA ASP A 310 4.03 -19.23 -8.32
C ASP A 310 4.22 -17.95 -9.16
N GLU A 311 3.19 -17.49 -9.85
CA GLU A 311 3.26 -16.27 -10.67
C GLU A 311 3.23 -15.00 -9.80
N THR A 312 2.42 -14.99 -8.73
CA THR A 312 2.37 -13.91 -7.75
C THR A 312 3.73 -13.74 -7.05
N GLN A 313 4.36 -14.84 -6.64
CA GLN A 313 5.68 -14.83 -6.03
C GLN A 313 6.73 -14.13 -6.93
N LYS A 314 6.70 -14.39 -8.25
CA LYS A 314 7.63 -13.74 -9.20
C LYS A 314 7.43 -12.23 -9.22
N VAL A 315 6.16 -11.79 -9.31
CA VAL A 315 5.84 -10.35 -9.29
C VAL A 315 6.30 -9.71 -7.98
N CYS A 316 6.08 -10.37 -6.84
CA CYS A 316 6.53 -9.84 -5.55
C CYS A 316 8.07 -9.74 -5.47
N VAL A 317 8.81 -10.76 -5.95
CA VAL A 317 10.28 -10.71 -6.04
C VAL A 317 10.73 -9.51 -6.87
N GLU A 318 10.16 -9.34 -8.08
CA GLU A 318 10.47 -8.19 -8.94
C GLU A 318 10.24 -6.84 -8.23
N ARG A 319 9.21 -6.71 -7.38
CA ARG A 319 8.93 -5.48 -6.64
C ARG A 319 9.89 -5.28 -5.47
N PHE A 320 10.20 -6.31 -4.70
CA PHE A 320 11.20 -6.24 -3.63
C PHE A 320 12.57 -5.80 -4.16
N GLU A 321 13.00 -6.39 -5.27
CA GLU A 321 14.27 -6.03 -5.92
C GLU A 321 14.24 -4.61 -6.51
N ALA A 322 13.18 -4.26 -7.25
CA ALA A 322 13.07 -2.97 -7.93
C ALA A 322 13.02 -1.78 -6.95
N PHE A 323 12.41 -1.96 -5.78
CA PHE A 323 12.28 -0.89 -4.78
C PHE A 323 13.43 -0.86 -3.78
N GLY A 324 14.35 -1.84 -3.83
CA GLY A 324 15.56 -1.89 -3.02
C GLY A 324 15.36 -2.48 -1.61
N SER A 325 14.18 -3.08 -1.32
CA SER A 325 13.91 -3.72 -0.04
C SER A 325 14.50 -5.14 0.08
N ALA A 326 14.94 -5.73 -1.03
CA ALA A 326 15.64 -7.01 -1.02
C ALA A 326 16.94 -6.92 -0.21
N GLY A 327 17.14 -7.89 0.71
CA GLY A 327 18.30 -7.96 1.60
C GLY A 327 18.18 -7.18 2.89
N GLN A 328 17.13 -6.38 3.10
CA GLN A 328 17.04 -5.46 4.23
C GLN A 328 16.47 -6.10 5.52
N ALA A 329 15.79 -7.25 5.45
CA ALA A 329 15.17 -7.86 6.62
C ALA A 329 16.13 -8.20 7.77
N PRO A 330 17.35 -8.71 7.52
CA PRO A 330 18.27 -9.07 8.60
C PRO A 330 18.75 -7.91 9.49
N ASP A 331 18.66 -6.69 8.99
CA ASP A 331 19.13 -5.49 9.69
C ASP A 331 18.03 -4.80 10.51
N ILE A 332 16.79 -5.33 10.45
CA ILE A 332 15.63 -4.77 11.18
C ILE A 332 15.38 -5.59 12.44
N TYR A 333 15.70 -5.04 13.59
CA TYR A 333 15.44 -5.65 14.89
C TYR A 333 14.07 -5.21 15.41
N PRO A 334 13.10 -6.14 15.59
CA PRO A 334 11.75 -5.80 16.03
C PRO A 334 11.71 -5.00 17.32
N ILE A 335 10.94 -3.93 17.32
CA ILE A 335 10.62 -3.10 18.48
C ILE A 335 9.18 -3.39 18.86
N GLU A 336 8.96 -3.77 20.11
CA GLU A 336 7.62 -4.05 20.64
C GLU A 336 6.76 -2.79 20.63
N LEU A 337 5.44 -2.95 20.38
CA LEU A 337 4.51 -1.82 20.29
C LEU A 337 4.47 -0.97 21.58
N ASP A 338 4.62 -1.59 22.76
CA ASP A 338 4.69 -0.85 24.01
C ASP A 338 5.89 0.09 24.07
N VAL A 339 7.03 -0.32 23.50
CA VAL A 339 8.22 0.55 23.38
C VAL A 339 7.96 1.65 22.36
N MET A 340 7.27 1.35 21.25
CA MET A 340 6.86 2.37 20.29
C MET A 340 5.90 3.38 20.91
N ALA A 341 4.94 2.95 21.72
CA ALA A 341 4.05 3.84 22.46
C ALA A 341 4.82 4.81 23.39
N GLN A 342 5.84 4.30 24.08
CA GLN A 342 6.71 5.15 24.91
C GLN A 342 7.50 6.16 24.07
N ARG A 343 7.99 5.78 22.89
CA ARG A 343 8.70 6.67 21.95
C ARG A 343 7.78 7.77 21.42
N TYR A 344 6.53 7.44 21.05
CA TYR A 344 5.52 8.43 20.66
C TYR A 344 5.26 9.43 21.78
N LYS A 345 5.01 8.93 23.01
CA LYS A 345 4.79 9.78 24.19
C LYS A 345 5.97 10.68 24.50
N ALA A 346 7.19 10.20 24.34
CA ALA A 346 8.42 10.96 24.58
C ALA A 346 8.78 11.94 23.47
N GLY A 347 8.09 11.86 22.30
CA GLY A 347 8.39 12.67 21.11
C GLY A 347 9.74 12.34 20.46
N THR A 348 10.34 11.19 20.75
CA THR A 348 11.66 10.80 20.23
C THR A 348 11.65 10.33 18.79
N LEU A 349 10.45 10.05 18.21
CA LEU A 349 10.28 9.67 16.81
C LEU A 349 10.27 10.85 15.84
N ARG A 350 10.42 12.08 16.33
CA ARG A 350 10.52 13.29 15.51
C ARG A 350 11.93 13.57 15.00
N GLN A 351 12.89 12.67 15.26
CA GLN A 351 14.27 12.87 14.85
C GLN A 351 14.41 12.81 13.32
N VAL A 352 15.29 13.67 12.82
CA VAL A 352 15.59 13.80 11.38
C VAL A 352 16.20 12.50 10.89
N VAL A 353 15.58 11.90 9.90
CA VAL A 353 16.16 10.82 9.12
C VAL A 353 16.93 11.49 7.98
N HIS A 354 18.24 11.46 8.03
CA HIS A 354 19.14 12.08 7.04
C HIS A 354 19.20 11.29 5.75
#